data_85ba57237ca083e9f59e544981f2eeb0
#
_entry.id   85ba57237ca083e9f59e544981f2eeb0
#
_cell.length_a   1.000
_cell.length_b   1.000
_cell.length_c   1.000
_cell.angle_alpha   90.00
_cell.angle_beta   90.00
_cell.angle_gamma   90.00
#
_symmetry.space_group_name_H-M   'P 1'
#
loop_
_entity.id
_entity.type
_entity.pdbx_description
1 polymer ?
#
loop_
_entity_poly.entity_id
_entity_poly.type
_entity_poly.pdbx_seq_one_letter_code
_entity_poly.pdbx_strand_id
1 'polypeptide(L)'
;PHAGKKDQTGRIYEMADRLRQHGLTCQCLLTQRSGGAEEIARRLVSSGEEVRLYACGGDGTLNEVVNGAAGFDNAAVTCIPIGTGNDFLKNFGPDAAKFTDAENLWDGEVHPLDLIDCNGRQCLTIACSGIDARVAESVHELGDSPFLSGRGSYLAAVAVNFLFRGIGQHWRVTLDDEVIEDDFALVSMCNGRYYGGGSTPVPEARMDDGVLHTVLVKNISRVKFAGLFSAYSAGRYRSLPPEVIRVVTAKNVRIQSEDDIVTCLDGETIHSRDVRLTLSEKRLNFFGPKGCDPNYGAGPK
;
A
#
# COMPACT_ATOMS: atom_id res chain seq x y z
N PRO A 1 1.39 18.68 7.66
CA PRO A 1 0.23 19.56 7.89
C PRO A 1 -0.94 19.27 6.97
N HIS A 2 -0.71 18.58 5.81
CA HIS A 2 -1.76 18.32 4.79
C HIS A 2 -2.40 16.93 4.88
N ALA A 3 -1.97 16.06 5.79
CA ALA A 3 -2.57 14.75 5.97
C ALA A 3 -3.90 14.84 6.72
N GLY A 4 -4.96 14.26 6.13
CA GLY A 4 -6.30 14.27 6.71
C GLY A 4 -7.10 15.55 6.44
N LYS A 5 -8.31 15.63 7.05
CA LYS A 5 -9.26 16.74 6.85
C LYS A 5 -9.00 17.97 7.71
N LYS A 6 -8.16 17.86 8.73
CA LYS A 6 -7.82 18.92 9.70
C LYS A 6 -6.35 18.86 10.03
N ASP A 7 -5.78 20.01 10.35
CA ASP A 7 -4.42 20.06 10.90
C ASP A 7 -4.35 19.28 12.23
N GLN A 8 -3.52 18.26 12.27
CA GLN A 8 -3.29 17.38 13.42
C GLN A 8 -1.95 17.66 14.10
N THR A 9 -1.25 18.72 13.71
CA THR A 9 0.12 19.02 14.19
C THR A 9 0.17 19.13 15.71
N GLY A 10 -0.82 19.79 16.33
CA GLY A 10 -0.90 19.89 17.80
C GLY A 10 -0.96 18.52 18.48
N ARG A 11 -1.79 17.62 17.96
CA ARG A 11 -1.89 16.24 18.47
C ARG A 11 -0.56 15.48 18.38
N ILE A 12 0.17 15.66 17.28
CA ILE A 12 1.48 14.99 17.10
C ILE A 12 2.50 15.52 18.09
N TYR A 13 2.52 16.81 18.36
CA TYR A 13 3.39 17.39 19.41
C TYR A 13 3.04 16.84 20.80
N GLU A 14 1.75 16.75 21.16
CA GLU A 14 1.30 16.14 22.42
C GLU A 14 1.75 14.68 22.54
N MET A 15 1.64 13.90 21.46
CA MET A 15 2.12 12.51 21.44
C MET A 15 3.64 12.43 21.62
N ALA A 16 4.39 13.31 20.97
CA ALA A 16 5.85 13.38 21.15
C ALA A 16 6.24 13.74 22.60
N ASP A 17 5.49 14.64 23.23
CA ASP A 17 5.72 15.00 24.65
C ASP A 17 5.45 13.84 25.59
N ARG A 18 4.41 13.03 25.34
CA ARG A 18 4.16 11.79 26.09
C ARG A 18 5.29 10.79 25.93
N LEU A 19 5.76 10.56 24.71
CA LEU A 19 6.92 9.68 24.47
C LEU A 19 8.19 10.16 25.18
N ARG A 20 8.41 11.49 25.27
CA ARG A 20 9.53 12.08 26.06
C ARG A 20 9.38 11.81 27.55
N GLN A 21 8.15 11.77 28.09
CA GLN A 21 7.90 11.42 29.50
C GLN A 21 8.30 9.98 29.82
N HIS A 22 8.28 9.06 28.82
CA HIS A 22 8.83 7.71 28.92
C HIS A 22 10.36 7.64 28.67
N GLY A 23 11.05 8.78 28.61
CA GLY A 23 12.51 8.85 28.46
C GLY A 23 13.03 8.77 27.02
N LEU A 24 12.15 8.84 26.02
CA LEU A 24 12.56 8.83 24.61
C LEU A 24 12.96 10.24 24.14
N THR A 25 14.02 10.32 23.34
CA THR A 25 14.39 11.55 22.64
C THR A 25 13.58 11.66 21.35
N CYS A 26 12.66 12.63 21.26
CA CYS A 26 11.76 12.78 20.12
C CYS A 26 11.97 14.12 19.42
N GLN A 27 11.98 14.08 18.08
CA GLN A 27 11.95 15.25 17.20
C GLN A 27 10.73 15.17 16.27
N CYS A 28 10.00 16.27 16.10
CA CYS A 28 8.95 16.41 15.12
C CYS A 28 9.50 17.15 13.90
N LEU A 29 9.48 16.49 12.74
CA LEU A 29 9.95 17.04 11.47
C LEU A 29 8.76 17.19 10.52
N LEU A 30 8.53 18.41 10.04
CA LEU A 30 7.44 18.71 9.12
C LEU A 30 7.90 18.57 7.67
N THR A 31 7.16 17.81 6.89
CA THR A 31 7.34 17.73 5.44
C THR A 31 6.73 18.95 4.76
N GLN A 32 7.39 19.47 3.74
CA GLN A 32 6.96 20.68 3.00
C GLN A 32 6.45 20.33 1.59
N ARG A 33 6.77 19.13 1.10
CA ARG A 33 6.41 18.65 -0.25
C ARG A 33 6.31 17.14 -0.27
N SER A 34 5.71 16.59 -1.33
CA SER A 34 5.76 15.15 -1.64
C SER A 34 7.23 14.71 -1.80
N GLY A 35 7.54 13.49 -1.35
CA GLY A 35 8.90 12.95 -1.27
C GLY A 35 9.70 13.46 -0.05
N GLY A 36 9.19 14.44 0.67
CA GLY A 36 9.91 15.03 1.81
C GLY A 36 10.09 14.07 2.97
N ALA A 37 9.14 13.17 3.22
CA ALA A 37 9.27 12.18 4.28
C ALA A 37 10.31 11.11 3.93
N GLU A 38 10.43 10.70 2.67
CA GLU A 38 11.46 9.79 2.18
C GLU A 38 12.86 10.38 2.40
N GLU A 39 13.07 11.64 2.01
CA GLU A 39 14.37 12.32 2.18
C GLU A 39 14.77 12.44 3.65
N ILE A 40 13.80 12.81 4.50
CA ILE A 40 14.03 12.93 5.96
C ILE A 40 14.37 11.54 6.54
N ALA A 41 13.58 10.51 6.22
CA ALA A 41 13.82 9.15 6.69
C ALA A 41 15.21 8.66 6.28
N ARG A 42 15.54 8.74 4.99
CA ARG A 42 16.85 8.33 4.45
C ARG A 42 18.02 9.04 5.14
N ARG A 43 17.91 10.34 5.35
CA ARG A 43 18.95 11.11 6.04
C ARG A 43 19.15 10.62 7.47
N LEU A 44 18.05 10.34 8.21
CA LEU A 44 18.15 9.92 9.61
C LEU A 44 18.74 8.51 9.72
N VAL A 45 18.30 7.56 8.91
CA VAL A 45 18.81 6.18 8.97
C VAL A 45 20.27 6.08 8.49
N SER A 46 20.70 6.96 7.58
CA SER A 46 22.08 6.99 7.07
C SER A 46 23.08 7.52 8.11
N SER A 47 22.65 8.05 9.26
CA SER A 47 23.56 8.43 10.35
C SER A 47 24.22 7.22 11.03
N GLY A 48 23.63 6.02 10.88
CA GLY A 48 24.06 4.81 11.56
C GLY A 48 23.59 4.70 13.01
N GLU A 49 22.94 5.73 13.57
CA GLU A 49 22.32 5.68 14.88
C GLU A 49 21.02 4.91 14.85
N GLU A 50 20.66 4.23 15.93
CA GLU A 50 19.35 3.59 16.06
C GLU A 50 18.24 4.64 16.08
N VAL A 51 17.30 4.53 15.13
CA VAL A 51 16.20 5.48 15.00
C VAL A 51 14.86 4.77 14.89
N ARG A 52 13.86 5.36 15.52
CA ARG A 52 12.46 4.98 15.36
C ARG A 52 11.72 6.08 14.62
N LEU A 53 11.21 5.79 13.45
CA LEU A 53 10.52 6.72 12.56
C LEU A 53 9.00 6.56 12.72
N TYR A 54 8.33 7.64 13.12
CA TYR A 54 6.87 7.70 13.25
C TYR A 54 6.29 8.44 12.03
N ALA A 55 5.75 7.69 11.05
CA ALA A 55 5.07 8.24 9.89
C ALA A 55 3.70 8.79 10.30
N CYS A 56 3.63 10.09 10.59
CA CYS A 56 2.40 10.75 11.01
C CYS A 56 1.63 11.24 9.79
N GLY A 57 0.78 10.39 9.21
CA GLY A 57 0.10 10.66 7.95
C GLY A 57 -0.90 9.58 7.55
N GLY A 58 -1.15 9.47 6.27
CA GLY A 58 -1.86 8.36 5.62
C GLY A 58 -0.89 7.38 4.96
N ASP A 59 -1.44 6.52 4.08
CA ASP A 59 -0.68 5.48 3.38
C ASP A 59 0.48 6.06 2.56
N GLY A 60 0.30 7.20 1.87
CA GLY A 60 1.37 7.87 1.11
C GLY A 60 2.54 8.33 2.00
N THR A 61 2.27 8.93 3.17
CA THR A 61 3.34 9.32 4.11
C THR A 61 4.10 8.08 4.63
N LEU A 62 3.37 7.00 4.91
CA LEU A 62 4.00 5.74 5.32
C LEU A 62 4.86 5.17 4.19
N ASN A 63 4.37 5.17 2.94
CA ASN A 63 5.12 4.69 1.78
C ASN A 63 6.42 5.49 1.57
N GLU A 64 6.38 6.84 1.69
CA GLU A 64 7.59 7.66 1.63
C GLU A 64 8.61 7.27 2.71
N VAL A 65 8.17 7.10 3.97
CA VAL A 65 9.07 6.72 5.07
C VAL A 65 9.63 5.32 4.85
N VAL A 66 8.82 4.36 4.38
CA VAL A 66 9.26 3.01 4.00
C VAL A 66 10.35 3.07 2.94
N ASN A 67 10.17 3.85 1.86
CA ASN A 67 11.16 4.00 0.80
C ASN A 67 12.47 4.66 1.29
N GLY A 68 12.40 5.48 2.33
CA GLY A 68 13.58 6.06 2.97
C GLY A 68 14.32 5.09 3.91
N ALA A 69 13.60 4.15 4.56
CA ALA A 69 14.13 3.33 5.65
C ALA A 69 14.31 1.84 5.32
N ALA A 70 13.74 1.35 4.22
CA ALA A 70 13.81 -0.07 3.85
C ALA A 70 15.25 -0.56 3.67
N GLY A 71 15.56 -1.70 4.32
CA GLY A 71 16.88 -2.32 4.27
C GLY A 71 17.90 -1.72 5.24
N PHE A 72 17.50 -0.85 6.15
CA PHE A 72 18.35 -0.33 7.22
C PHE A 72 18.02 -1.02 8.55
N ASP A 73 18.97 -1.80 9.08
CA ASP A 73 18.79 -2.56 10.33
C ASP A 73 18.71 -1.67 11.56
N ASN A 74 19.29 -0.47 11.51
CA ASN A 74 19.28 0.53 12.58
C ASN A 74 17.98 1.35 12.62
N ALA A 75 17.00 1.04 11.75
CA ALA A 75 15.76 1.78 11.67
C ALA A 75 14.55 0.90 11.96
N ALA A 76 13.60 1.41 12.76
CA ALA A 76 12.28 0.86 12.91
C ALA A 76 11.23 1.90 12.52
N VAL A 77 10.25 1.51 11.70
CA VAL A 77 9.19 2.40 11.21
C VAL A 77 7.88 2.06 11.87
N THR A 78 7.15 3.06 12.31
CA THR A 78 5.74 2.92 12.72
C THR A 78 4.90 4.02 12.08
N CYS A 79 3.58 3.94 12.20
CA CYS A 79 2.70 4.98 11.68
C CYS A 79 1.68 5.47 12.72
N ILE A 80 1.37 6.76 12.64
CA ILE A 80 0.28 7.39 13.36
C ILE A 80 -0.81 7.73 12.33
N PRO A 81 -1.97 7.06 12.36
CA PRO A 81 -2.98 7.21 11.34
C PRO A 81 -3.73 8.54 11.49
N ILE A 82 -3.39 9.51 10.67
CA ILE A 82 -4.11 10.78 10.55
C ILE A 82 -4.66 11.02 9.14
N GLY A 83 -4.38 10.13 8.20
CA GLY A 83 -4.96 10.08 6.87
C GLY A 83 -6.38 9.48 6.87
N THR A 84 -6.99 9.43 5.68
CA THR A 84 -8.37 8.93 5.50
C THR A 84 -8.46 7.44 5.16
N GLY A 85 -7.44 6.83 4.55
CA GLY A 85 -7.39 5.42 4.12
C GLY A 85 -6.85 4.51 5.21
N ASN A 86 -5.56 4.65 5.48
CA ASN A 86 -4.79 3.86 6.44
C ASN A 86 -4.99 2.34 6.23
N ASP A 87 -4.94 1.91 4.97
CA ASP A 87 -5.23 0.52 4.57
C ASP A 87 -4.22 -0.47 5.15
N PHE A 88 -2.95 -0.08 5.27
CA PHE A 88 -1.93 -0.90 5.90
C PHE A 88 -2.32 -1.35 7.31
N LEU A 89 -2.83 -0.45 8.15
CA LEU A 89 -3.18 -0.78 9.54
C LEU A 89 -4.36 -1.77 9.66
N LYS A 90 -5.18 -1.92 8.65
CA LYS A 90 -6.27 -2.90 8.65
C LYS A 90 -5.77 -4.34 8.76
N ASN A 91 -4.50 -4.59 8.38
CA ASN A 91 -3.85 -5.89 8.54
C ASN A 91 -3.70 -6.30 10.02
N PHE A 92 -3.69 -5.35 10.95
CA PHE A 92 -3.63 -5.58 12.38
C PHE A 92 -5.00 -5.84 13.03
N GLY A 93 -6.09 -5.83 12.25
CA GLY A 93 -7.44 -6.07 12.75
C GLY A 93 -7.84 -5.10 13.87
N PRO A 94 -8.33 -5.61 15.03
CA PRO A 94 -8.74 -4.75 16.15
C PRO A 94 -7.61 -3.90 16.73
N ASP A 95 -6.36 -4.38 16.63
CA ASP A 95 -5.19 -3.70 17.15
C ASP A 95 -4.80 -2.45 16.37
N ALA A 96 -5.35 -2.25 15.17
CA ALA A 96 -5.17 -1.02 14.39
C ALA A 96 -5.50 0.26 15.18
N ALA A 97 -6.47 0.20 16.10
CA ALA A 97 -6.84 1.32 16.93
C ALA A 97 -5.75 1.74 17.92
N LYS A 98 -4.88 0.81 18.34
CA LYS A 98 -3.78 1.08 19.29
C LYS A 98 -2.73 2.05 18.72
N PHE A 99 -2.58 2.13 17.40
CA PHE A 99 -1.65 3.04 16.74
C PHE A 99 -2.04 4.52 16.84
N THR A 100 -3.22 4.82 17.36
CA THR A 100 -3.66 6.20 17.57
C THR A 100 -3.17 6.82 18.86
N ASP A 101 -2.55 6.03 19.75
CA ASP A 101 -2.08 6.48 21.06
C ASP A 101 -0.59 6.18 21.27
N ALA A 102 0.17 7.20 21.63
CA ALA A 102 1.60 7.11 21.93
C ALA A 102 1.90 6.11 23.08
N GLU A 103 0.98 5.99 24.06
CA GLU A 103 1.12 5.08 25.20
C GLU A 103 1.23 3.61 24.77
N ASN A 104 0.70 3.26 23.58
CA ASN A 104 0.84 1.91 23.03
C ASN A 104 2.13 1.72 22.20
N LEU A 105 2.89 2.79 21.96
CA LEU A 105 4.01 2.78 21.03
C LEU A 105 5.37 3.06 21.68
N TRP A 106 5.43 3.29 23.00
CA TRP A 106 6.73 3.58 23.65
C TRP A 106 7.56 2.31 23.86
N ASP A 107 6.92 1.18 24.23
CA ASP A 107 7.54 -0.13 24.54
C ASP A 107 7.09 -1.26 23.61
N GLY A 108 6.63 -0.92 22.40
CA GLY A 108 6.18 -1.90 21.41
C GLY A 108 7.30 -2.84 20.93
N GLU A 109 6.96 -3.66 19.95
CA GLU A 109 7.87 -4.67 19.40
C GLU A 109 8.05 -4.52 17.88
N VAL A 110 9.18 -5.04 17.38
CA VAL A 110 9.53 -4.97 15.96
C VAL A 110 9.06 -6.22 15.24
N HIS A 111 8.37 -6.02 14.12
CA HIS A 111 7.94 -7.06 13.18
C HIS A 111 8.70 -6.86 11.85
N PRO A 112 9.59 -7.79 11.46
CA PRO A 112 10.24 -7.73 10.16
C PRO A 112 9.22 -8.05 9.07
N LEU A 113 8.94 -7.08 8.20
CA LEU A 113 7.99 -7.21 7.10
C LEU A 113 8.71 -7.35 5.76
N ASP A 114 8.17 -8.18 4.90
CA ASP A 114 8.55 -8.28 3.50
C ASP A 114 8.05 -7.06 2.73
N LEU A 115 8.65 -6.77 1.59
CA LEU A 115 8.30 -5.68 0.71
C LEU A 115 8.20 -6.18 -0.73
N ILE A 116 7.42 -5.48 -1.54
CA ILE A 116 7.43 -5.61 -2.99
C ILE A 116 8.40 -4.55 -3.53
N ASP A 117 9.37 -4.96 -4.35
CA ASP A 117 10.14 -4.03 -5.18
C ASP A 117 9.44 -3.84 -6.52
N CYS A 118 9.14 -2.60 -6.86
CA CYS A 118 8.60 -2.21 -8.16
C CYS A 118 9.57 -1.24 -8.84
N ASN A 119 10.34 -1.72 -9.80
CA ASN A 119 11.32 -0.90 -10.52
C ASN A 119 12.25 -0.08 -9.58
N GLY A 120 12.62 -0.63 -8.42
CA GLY A 120 13.45 -0.01 -7.39
C GLY A 120 12.69 0.77 -6.31
N ARG A 121 11.38 0.95 -6.44
CA ARG A 121 10.54 1.52 -5.38
C ARG A 121 9.91 0.42 -4.53
N GLN A 122 9.89 0.65 -3.23
CA GLN A 122 9.33 -0.30 -2.28
C GLN A 122 7.83 -0.04 -2.09
N CYS A 123 7.06 -1.14 -2.07
CA CYS A 123 5.64 -1.13 -1.75
C CYS A 123 5.40 -2.11 -0.59
N LEU A 124 4.64 -1.67 0.42
CA LEU A 124 4.46 -2.41 1.67
C LEU A 124 3.33 -3.42 1.59
N THR A 125 2.22 -3.06 0.95
CA THR A 125 1.01 -3.89 0.94
C THR A 125 0.69 -4.47 -0.42
N ILE A 126 0.27 -3.66 -1.36
CA ILE A 126 -0.20 -4.13 -2.68
C ILE A 126 0.28 -3.18 -3.78
N ALA A 127 0.95 -3.75 -4.76
CA ALA A 127 1.24 -3.11 -6.02
C ALA A 127 0.21 -3.57 -7.06
N CYS A 128 -0.53 -2.66 -7.70
CA CYS A 128 -1.53 -3.00 -8.70
C CYS A 128 -1.35 -2.19 -9.98
N SER A 129 -1.50 -2.85 -11.12
CA SER A 129 -1.47 -2.25 -12.46
C SER A 129 -2.83 -2.41 -13.13
N GLY A 130 -3.27 -1.41 -13.89
CA GLY A 130 -4.51 -1.44 -14.64
C GLY A 130 -5.64 -0.59 -14.07
N ILE A 131 -6.88 -1.10 -14.05
CA ILE A 131 -8.06 -0.30 -13.73
C ILE A 131 -8.00 0.30 -12.32
N ASP A 132 -7.55 -0.46 -11.32
CA ASP A 132 -7.48 0.00 -9.93
C ASP A 132 -6.45 1.13 -9.77
N ALA A 133 -5.30 1.02 -10.45
CA ALA A 133 -4.27 2.06 -10.45
C ALA A 133 -4.77 3.35 -11.13
N ARG A 134 -5.49 3.22 -12.25
CA ARG A 134 -6.09 4.38 -12.96
C ARG A 134 -7.20 5.04 -12.12
N VAL A 135 -7.94 4.26 -11.34
CA VAL A 135 -8.93 4.81 -10.40
C VAL A 135 -8.20 5.58 -9.29
N ALA A 136 -7.13 5.03 -8.72
CA ALA A 136 -6.33 5.71 -7.70
C ALA A 136 -5.77 7.05 -8.23
N GLU A 137 -5.19 7.06 -9.43
CA GLU A 137 -4.72 8.27 -10.11
C GLU A 137 -5.83 9.31 -10.26
N SER A 138 -7.00 8.90 -10.77
CA SER A 138 -8.14 9.81 -10.97
C SER A 138 -8.70 10.32 -9.64
N VAL A 139 -8.59 9.58 -8.55
CA VAL A 139 -8.96 10.06 -7.20
C VAL A 139 -8.03 11.18 -6.76
N HIS A 140 -6.72 11.07 -7.02
CA HIS A 140 -5.77 12.14 -6.72
C HIS A 140 -6.06 13.39 -7.55
N GLU A 141 -6.28 13.26 -8.86
CA GLU A 141 -6.64 14.37 -9.74
C GLU A 141 -7.94 15.09 -9.33
N LEU A 142 -8.96 14.31 -8.94
CA LEU A 142 -10.27 14.85 -8.53
C LEU A 142 -10.29 15.32 -7.07
N GLY A 143 -9.40 14.81 -6.22
CA GLY A 143 -9.29 15.19 -4.81
C GLY A 143 -8.93 16.66 -4.60
N ASP A 144 -8.28 17.28 -5.57
CA ASP A 144 -7.97 18.71 -5.61
C ASP A 144 -9.17 19.57 -6.06
N SER A 145 -10.29 18.94 -6.42
CA SER A 145 -11.50 19.65 -6.84
C SER A 145 -12.28 20.19 -5.62
N PRO A 146 -12.58 21.50 -5.57
CA PRO A 146 -13.33 22.10 -4.48
C PRO A 146 -14.79 21.61 -4.40
N PHE A 147 -15.29 20.94 -5.44
CA PHE A 147 -16.67 20.45 -5.55
C PHE A 147 -16.85 18.97 -5.16
N LEU A 148 -15.75 18.21 -5.10
CA LEU A 148 -15.78 16.77 -4.83
C LEU A 148 -14.81 16.45 -3.70
N SER A 149 -15.28 15.87 -2.61
CA SER A 149 -14.42 15.44 -1.50
C SER A 149 -14.76 14.03 -1.00
N GLY A 150 -13.75 13.27 -0.64
CA GLY A 150 -13.91 11.97 -0.01
C GLY A 150 -14.61 10.92 -0.89
N ARG A 151 -15.72 10.32 -0.41
CA ARG A 151 -16.45 9.28 -1.15
C ARG A 151 -16.97 9.73 -2.51
N GLY A 152 -17.29 11.02 -2.69
CA GLY A 152 -17.77 11.56 -3.96
C GLY A 152 -16.69 11.55 -5.04
N SER A 153 -15.46 11.94 -4.70
CA SER A 153 -14.31 11.91 -5.63
C SER A 153 -13.99 10.47 -6.06
N TYR A 154 -14.01 9.54 -5.10
CA TYR A 154 -13.76 8.13 -5.39
C TYR A 154 -14.81 7.55 -6.35
N LEU A 155 -16.11 7.76 -6.08
CA LEU A 155 -17.18 7.28 -6.97
C LEU A 155 -17.13 7.92 -8.35
N ALA A 156 -16.79 9.22 -8.44
CA ALA A 156 -16.63 9.91 -9.70
C ALA A 156 -15.42 9.34 -10.49
N ALA A 157 -14.29 9.10 -9.85
CA ALA A 157 -13.10 8.49 -10.45
C ALA A 157 -13.40 7.08 -10.98
N VAL A 158 -14.08 6.26 -10.18
CA VAL A 158 -14.55 4.93 -10.61
C VAL A 158 -15.45 5.05 -11.84
N ALA A 159 -16.45 5.96 -11.80
CA ALA A 159 -17.39 6.14 -12.90
C ALA A 159 -16.69 6.61 -14.19
N VAL A 160 -15.78 7.59 -14.10
CA VAL A 160 -15.02 8.11 -15.25
C VAL A 160 -14.16 7.00 -15.88
N ASN A 161 -13.37 6.29 -15.07
CA ASN A 161 -12.53 5.22 -15.60
C ASN A 161 -13.39 4.08 -16.18
N PHE A 162 -14.48 3.73 -15.51
CA PHE A 162 -15.36 2.65 -15.95
C PHE A 162 -16.15 2.98 -17.22
N LEU A 163 -16.62 4.23 -17.36
CA LEU A 163 -17.48 4.64 -18.49
C LEU A 163 -16.70 5.11 -19.72
N PHE A 164 -15.59 5.79 -19.51
CA PHE A 164 -14.89 6.51 -20.58
C PHE A 164 -13.52 5.96 -20.95
N ARG A 165 -12.80 5.35 -20.03
CA ARG A 165 -11.48 4.72 -20.29
C ARG A 165 -11.64 3.21 -20.33
N GLY A 166 -11.39 2.47 -21.37
CA GLY A 166 -11.52 1.00 -21.44
C GLY A 166 -11.05 0.28 -20.16
N ILE A 167 -11.58 -0.91 -19.87
CA ILE A 167 -11.23 -1.65 -18.65
C ILE A 167 -9.86 -2.31 -18.79
N GLY A 168 -9.57 -2.90 -19.96
CA GLY A 168 -8.36 -3.69 -20.21
C GLY A 168 -7.37 -3.00 -21.12
N GLN A 169 -6.13 -3.50 -21.04
CA GLN A 169 -5.03 -3.22 -21.94
C GLN A 169 -4.36 -4.53 -22.35
N HIS A 170 -3.79 -4.56 -23.54
CA HIS A 170 -3.02 -5.71 -24.02
C HIS A 170 -1.63 -5.70 -23.36
N TRP A 171 -1.34 -6.76 -22.60
CA TRP A 171 -0.08 -6.90 -21.86
C TRP A 171 0.56 -8.26 -22.12
N ARG A 172 1.89 -8.24 -22.13
CA ARG A 172 2.70 -9.43 -21.97
C ARG A 172 3.11 -9.52 -20.49
N VAL A 173 2.54 -10.49 -19.78
CA VAL A 173 2.81 -10.75 -18.37
C VAL A 173 3.69 -11.98 -18.25
N THR A 174 4.84 -11.83 -17.59
CA THR A 174 5.73 -12.94 -17.24
C THR A 174 5.63 -13.19 -15.75
N LEU A 175 5.31 -14.42 -15.35
CA LEU A 175 5.22 -14.89 -13.97
C LEU A 175 6.32 -15.94 -13.77
N ASP A 176 7.42 -15.57 -13.12
CA ASP A 176 8.64 -16.36 -13.08
C ASP A 176 9.05 -16.80 -14.50
N ASP A 177 8.78 -18.05 -14.90
CA ASP A 177 9.10 -18.59 -16.23
C ASP A 177 7.89 -18.67 -17.18
N GLU A 178 6.65 -18.44 -16.69
CA GLU A 178 5.44 -18.50 -17.48
C GLU A 178 5.17 -17.16 -18.17
N VAL A 179 4.95 -17.17 -19.48
CA VAL A 179 4.59 -15.98 -20.28
C VAL A 179 3.15 -16.08 -20.72
N ILE A 180 2.39 -15.05 -20.42
CA ILE A 180 0.97 -14.92 -20.81
C ILE A 180 0.82 -13.61 -21.57
N GLU A 181 0.28 -13.68 -22.78
CA GLU A 181 -0.03 -12.51 -23.61
C GLU A 181 -1.53 -12.46 -23.83
N ASP A 182 -2.19 -11.47 -23.27
CA ASP A 182 -3.65 -11.34 -23.25
C ASP A 182 -4.05 -9.89 -22.93
N ASP A 183 -5.34 -9.63 -23.01
CA ASP A 183 -5.94 -8.40 -22.52
C ASP A 183 -6.26 -8.54 -21.02
N PHE A 184 -5.66 -7.68 -20.21
CA PHE A 184 -5.86 -7.67 -18.76
C PHE A 184 -6.59 -6.41 -18.30
N ALA A 185 -7.54 -6.56 -17.39
CA ALA A 185 -8.14 -5.46 -16.65
C ALA A 185 -7.27 -5.02 -15.47
N LEU A 186 -6.60 -6.00 -14.83
CA LEU A 186 -5.83 -5.79 -13.62
C LEU A 186 -4.75 -6.88 -13.49
N VAL A 187 -3.56 -6.49 -13.09
CA VAL A 187 -2.54 -7.37 -12.52
C VAL A 187 -2.05 -6.74 -11.23
N SER A 188 -2.13 -7.46 -10.11
CA SER A 188 -1.65 -6.97 -8.83
C SER A 188 -0.81 -8.01 -8.11
N MET A 189 0.17 -7.54 -7.33
CA MET A 189 1.00 -8.33 -6.44
C MET A 189 0.70 -7.91 -5.01
N CYS A 190 0.31 -8.88 -4.18
CA CYS A 190 -0.15 -8.69 -2.82
C CYS A 190 0.86 -9.27 -1.83
N ASN A 191 1.43 -8.42 -0.98
CA ASN A 191 2.18 -8.74 0.24
C ASN A 191 1.24 -8.65 1.45
N GLY A 192 0.45 -7.59 1.54
CA GLY A 192 -0.63 -7.42 2.51
C GLY A 192 -2.01 -7.70 1.90
N ARG A 193 -3.05 -7.57 2.72
CA ARG A 193 -4.42 -7.95 2.33
C ARG A 193 -5.27 -6.77 1.89
N TYR A 194 -5.02 -5.56 2.40
CA TYR A 194 -5.93 -4.42 2.26
C TYR A 194 -5.37 -3.33 1.36
N TYR A 195 -6.22 -2.81 0.48
CA TYR A 195 -5.96 -1.63 -0.35
C TYR A 195 -7.28 -0.95 -0.77
N GLY A 196 -7.20 0.24 -1.37
CA GLY A 196 -8.32 0.92 -2.00
C GLY A 196 -9.52 1.16 -1.06
N GLY A 197 -9.25 1.43 0.23
CA GLY A 197 -10.29 1.71 1.22
C GLY A 197 -10.88 0.46 1.89
N GLY A 198 -10.24 -0.71 1.77
CA GLY A 198 -10.63 -1.93 2.47
C GLY A 198 -10.98 -3.12 1.58
N SER A 199 -10.64 -3.07 0.30
CA SER A 199 -10.67 -4.25 -0.57
C SER A 199 -9.64 -5.28 -0.12
N THR A 200 -10.00 -6.58 -0.12
CA THR A 200 -9.15 -7.69 0.35
C THR A 200 -9.07 -8.80 -0.70
N PRO A 201 -8.45 -8.57 -1.86
CA PRO A 201 -8.49 -9.53 -2.97
C PRO A 201 -7.91 -10.90 -2.61
N VAL A 202 -6.90 -10.94 -1.74
CA VAL A 202 -6.22 -12.15 -1.28
C VAL A 202 -6.21 -12.16 0.26
N PRO A 203 -7.24 -12.69 0.91
CA PRO A 203 -7.36 -12.65 2.38
C PRO A 203 -6.32 -13.49 3.12
N GLU A 204 -5.66 -14.44 2.44
CA GLU A 204 -4.59 -15.25 2.99
C GLU A 204 -3.20 -14.62 2.91
N ALA A 205 -3.01 -13.49 2.22
CA ALA A 205 -1.71 -12.84 2.10
C ALA A 205 -1.12 -12.46 3.47
N ARG A 206 0.19 -12.67 3.63
CA ARG A 206 0.96 -12.38 4.85
C ARG A 206 2.17 -11.54 4.48
N MET A 207 2.53 -10.62 5.37
CA MET A 207 3.64 -9.69 5.14
C MET A 207 4.99 -10.16 5.73
N ASP A 208 5.08 -11.43 6.17
CA ASP A 208 6.26 -11.94 6.90
C ASP A 208 6.71 -13.36 6.50
N ASP A 209 6.18 -13.91 5.41
CA ASP A 209 6.38 -15.31 5.02
C ASP A 209 7.23 -15.50 3.76
N GLY A 210 7.68 -14.39 3.13
CA GLY A 210 8.46 -14.43 1.91
C GLY A 210 7.66 -14.86 0.67
N VAL A 211 6.33 -14.80 0.74
CA VAL A 211 5.42 -15.21 -0.34
C VAL A 211 4.63 -14.01 -0.84
N LEU A 212 4.63 -13.80 -2.16
CA LEU A 212 3.79 -12.79 -2.81
C LEU A 212 2.71 -13.48 -3.64
N HIS A 213 1.48 -12.97 -3.53
CA HIS A 213 0.36 -13.47 -4.31
C HIS A 213 0.10 -12.54 -5.50
N THR A 214 0.12 -13.10 -6.69
CA THR A 214 -0.20 -12.36 -7.93
C THR A 214 -1.62 -12.66 -8.37
N VAL A 215 -2.40 -11.61 -8.54
CA VAL A 215 -3.77 -11.67 -9.04
C VAL A 215 -3.77 -11.17 -10.49
N LEU A 216 -4.27 -12.00 -11.40
CA LEU A 216 -4.49 -11.63 -12.79
C LEU A 216 -5.99 -11.63 -13.07
N VAL A 217 -6.49 -10.51 -13.56
CA VAL A 217 -7.89 -10.38 -14.00
C VAL A 217 -7.90 -10.03 -15.48
N LYS A 218 -8.47 -10.93 -16.29
CA LYS A 218 -8.61 -10.72 -17.72
C LYS A 218 -9.59 -9.60 -18.03
N ASN A 219 -9.41 -8.99 -19.20
CA ASN A 219 -10.37 -8.04 -19.72
C ASN A 219 -11.69 -8.73 -20.03
N ILE A 220 -12.77 -8.23 -19.45
CA ILE A 220 -14.13 -8.70 -19.65
C ILE A 220 -15.07 -7.50 -19.87
N SER A 221 -16.31 -7.77 -20.29
CA SER A 221 -17.27 -6.67 -20.43
C SER A 221 -17.47 -5.93 -19.10
N ARG A 222 -17.72 -4.63 -19.18
CA ARG A 222 -17.95 -3.76 -18.01
C ARG A 222 -19.04 -4.28 -17.09
N VAL A 223 -20.15 -4.78 -17.65
CA VAL A 223 -21.25 -5.34 -16.87
C VAL A 223 -20.81 -6.57 -16.07
N LYS A 224 -20.06 -7.48 -16.73
CA LYS A 224 -19.51 -8.67 -16.07
C LYS A 224 -18.50 -8.26 -14.98
N PHE A 225 -17.61 -7.31 -15.26
CA PHE A 225 -16.64 -6.80 -14.27
C PHE A 225 -17.36 -6.23 -13.04
N ALA A 226 -18.35 -5.35 -13.21
CA ALA A 226 -19.12 -4.78 -12.11
C ALA A 226 -19.83 -5.87 -11.26
N GLY A 227 -20.37 -6.91 -11.91
CA GLY A 227 -20.99 -8.04 -11.21
C GLY A 227 -20.02 -8.88 -10.38
N LEU A 228 -18.76 -9.00 -10.82
CA LEU A 228 -17.74 -9.79 -10.12
C LEU A 228 -16.96 -8.99 -9.08
N PHE A 229 -16.94 -7.66 -9.19
CA PHE A 229 -16.12 -6.77 -8.35
C PHE A 229 -16.39 -6.94 -6.86
N SER A 230 -17.66 -7.10 -6.47
CA SER A 230 -18.00 -7.29 -5.04
C SER A 230 -17.40 -8.57 -4.46
N ALA A 231 -17.38 -9.66 -5.23
CA ALA A 231 -16.79 -10.91 -4.78
C ALA A 231 -15.25 -10.83 -4.75
N TYR A 232 -14.64 -10.19 -5.75
CA TYR A 232 -13.21 -9.88 -5.80
C TYR A 232 -12.77 -9.06 -4.59
N SER A 233 -13.41 -7.91 -4.39
CA SER A 233 -13.10 -6.99 -3.30
C SER A 233 -13.28 -7.60 -1.90
N ALA A 234 -14.16 -8.59 -1.77
CA ALA A 234 -14.40 -9.33 -0.52
C ALA A 234 -13.52 -10.59 -0.37
N GLY A 235 -12.50 -10.79 -1.20
CA GLY A 235 -11.59 -11.94 -1.12
C GLY A 235 -12.18 -13.27 -1.51
N ARG A 236 -13.33 -13.26 -2.19
CA ARG A 236 -14.01 -14.49 -2.63
C ARG A 236 -13.59 -14.90 -4.03
N TYR A 237 -12.34 -14.67 -4.40
CA TYR A 237 -11.85 -14.95 -5.76
C TYR A 237 -12.01 -16.41 -6.16
N ARG A 238 -11.96 -17.37 -5.20
CA ARG A 238 -12.19 -18.81 -5.47
C ARG A 238 -13.61 -19.13 -5.95
N SER A 239 -14.57 -18.23 -5.74
CA SER A 239 -15.94 -18.35 -6.27
C SER A 239 -16.11 -17.71 -7.65
N LEU A 240 -15.08 -17.07 -8.17
CA LEU A 240 -15.09 -16.40 -9.47
C LEU A 240 -14.64 -17.36 -10.58
N PRO A 241 -15.07 -17.14 -11.84
CA PRO A 241 -14.67 -17.99 -12.96
C PRO A 241 -13.16 -18.01 -13.14
N PRO A 242 -12.50 -19.18 -13.16
CA PRO A 242 -11.04 -19.28 -13.26
C PRO A 242 -10.49 -18.79 -14.60
N GLU A 243 -11.31 -18.74 -15.64
CA GLU A 243 -10.96 -18.13 -16.92
C GLU A 243 -10.91 -16.60 -16.88
N VAL A 244 -11.48 -15.97 -15.84
CA VAL A 244 -11.49 -14.51 -15.64
C VAL A 244 -10.46 -14.08 -14.64
N ILE A 245 -10.34 -14.79 -13.53
CA ILE A 245 -9.41 -14.46 -12.43
C ILE A 245 -8.53 -15.66 -12.11
N ARG A 246 -7.23 -15.39 -12.01
CA ARG A 246 -6.22 -16.35 -11.56
C ARG A 246 -5.44 -15.73 -10.43
N VAL A 247 -5.26 -16.47 -9.33
CA VAL A 247 -4.40 -16.09 -8.22
C VAL A 247 -3.32 -17.15 -8.07
N VAL A 248 -2.06 -16.73 -8.12
CA VAL A 248 -0.88 -17.59 -8.02
C VAL A 248 0.17 -16.94 -7.12
N THR A 249 1.07 -17.75 -6.58
CA THR A 249 2.29 -17.23 -5.98
C THR A 249 3.36 -17.10 -7.06
N ALA A 250 4.03 -15.95 -7.12
CA ALA A 250 5.15 -15.72 -8.03
C ALA A 250 6.20 -14.84 -7.33
N LYS A 251 7.47 -15.11 -7.56
CA LYS A 251 8.57 -14.28 -7.03
C LYS A 251 8.87 -13.10 -7.91
N ASN A 252 8.67 -13.25 -9.22
CA ASN A 252 8.95 -12.24 -10.21
C ASN A 252 7.75 -12.09 -11.14
N VAL A 253 7.25 -10.88 -11.26
CA VAL A 253 6.20 -10.52 -12.21
C VAL A 253 6.73 -9.39 -13.08
N ARG A 254 6.64 -9.54 -14.39
CA ARG A 254 6.96 -8.48 -15.34
C ARG A 254 5.77 -8.22 -16.23
N ILE A 255 5.36 -6.96 -16.35
CA ILE A 255 4.25 -6.53 -17.18
C ILE A 255 4.82 -5.59 -18.25
N GLN A 256 4.63 -5.94 -19.52
CA GLN A 256 5.10 -5.16 -20.66
C GLN A 256 3.93 -4.77 -21.56
N SER A 257 3.96 -3.54 -22.08
CA SER A 257 2.96 -3.01 -23.01
C SER A 257 3.60 -2.02 -23.98
N GLU A 258 2.97 -1.82 -25.14
CA GLU A 258 3.31 -0.74 -26.05
C GLU A 258 2.89 0.63 -25.51
N ASP A 259 1.81 0.65 -24.70
CA ASP A 259 1.28 1.84 -24.05
C ASP A 259 1.77 1.93 -22.60
N ASP A 260 1.65 3.12 -22.00
CA ASP A 260 1.99 3.32 -20.60
C ASP A 260 1.03 2.53 -19.68
N ILE A 261 1.62 1.79 -18.75
CA ILE A 261 0.95 1.07 -17.69
C ILE A 261 0.96 1.95 -16.45
N VAL A 262 -0.23 2.28 -15.93
CA VAL A 262 -0.35 2.93 -14.64
C VAL A 262 -0.27 1.86 -13.57
N THR A 263 0.65 2.02 -12.61
CA THR A 263 0.82 1.12 -11.46
C THR A 263 0.72 1.92 -10.17
N CYS A 264 -0.10 1.46 -9.25
CA CYS A 264 -0.29 2.05 -7.93
C CYS A 264 0.45 1.22 -6.88
N LEU A 265 1.26 1.89 -6.05
CA LEU A 265 2.08 1.32 -4.98
C LEU A 265 1.62 1.95 -3.66
N ASP A 266 0.82 1.24 -2.87
CA ASP A 266 0.24 1.73 -1.60
C ASP A 266 -0.46 3.10 -1.72
N GLY A 267 -1.04 3.41 -2.88
CA GLY A 267 -1.72 4.67 -3.15
C GLY A 267 -0.96 5.66 -4.04
N GLU A 268 0.35 5.51 -4.20
CA GLU A 268 1.17 6.35 -5.09
C GLU A 268 1.25 5.74 -6.49
N THR A 269 1.08 6.53 -7.55
CA THR A 269 1.07 6.03 -8.93
C THR A 269 2.37 6.31 -9.67
N ILE A 270 2.77 5.34 -10.48
CA ILE A 270 3.89 5.44 -11.42
C ILE A 270 3.44 5.03 -12.82
N HIS A 271 4.15 5.50 -13.83
CA HIS A 271 3.95 5.16 -15.24
C HIS A 271 5.18 4.47 -15.81
N SER A 272 4.97 3.34 -16.49
CA SER A 272 6.05 2.60 -17.16
C SER A 272 5.46 1.70 -18.25
N ARG A 273 6.25 1.41 -19.29
CA ARG A 273 5.92 0.35 -20.27
C ARG A 273 6.50 -1.01 -19.91
N ASP A 274 7.34 -1.05 -18.89
CA ASP A 274 8.00 -2.26 -18.38
C ASP A 274 7.97 -2.19 -16.85
N VAL A 275 6.99 -2.83 -16.24
CA VAL A 275 6.79 -2.89 -14.79
C VAL A 275 7.33 -4.22 -14.28
N ARG A 276 8.27 -4.17 -13.35
CA ARG A 276 8.84 -5.35 -12.69
C ARG A 276 8.51 -5.32 -11.22
N LEU A 277 7.83 -6.37 -10.77
CA LEU A 277 7.40 -6.57 -9.39
C LEU A 277 8.09 -7.81 -8.86
N THR A 278 8.83 -7.68 -7.77
CA THR A 278 9.55 -8.81 -7.16
C THR A 278 9.42 -8.76 -5.64
N LEU A 279 9.63 -9.90 -5.01
CA LEU A 279 9.90 -9.89 -3.58
C LEU A 279 11.21 -9.13 -3.35
N SER A 280 11.15 -8.06 -2.57
CA SER A 280 12.31 -7.22 -2.31
C SER A 280 13.38 -7.97 -1.50
N GLU A 281 14.65 -7.73 -1.82
CA GLU A 281 15.76 -8.16 -0.96
C GLU A 281 15.83 -7.36 0.35
N LYS A 282 15.17 -6.18 0.38
CA LYS A 282 15.07 -5.34 1.57
C LYS A 282 13.87 -5.77 2.40
N ARG A 283 14.02 -5.66 3.71
CA ARG A 283 12.92 -5.82 4.66
C ARG A 283 12.68 -4.52 5.41
N LEU A 284 11.51 -4.38 5.97
CA LEU A 284 11.14 -3.27 6.84
C LEU A 284 11.02 -3.78 8.28
N ASN A 285 11.78 -3.20 9.20
CA ASN A 285 11.53 -3.35 10.62
C ASN A 285 10.33 -2.46 11.00
N PHE A 286 9.14 -3.04 11.09
CA PHE A 286 7.94 -2.31 11.48
C PHE A 286 7.74 -2.39 13.00
N PHE A 287 7.62 -1.24 13.65
CA PHE A 287 7.42 -1.14 15.09
C PHE A 287 5.94 -0.98 15.40
N GLY A 288 5.38 -1.92 16.15
CA GLY A 288 3.96 -1.92 16.52
C GLY A 288 3.74 -2.02 18.02
N PRO A 289 2.49 -1.79 18.49
CA PRO A 289 2.11 -2.03 19.86
C PRO A 289 2.40 -3.47 20.26
N LYS A 290 2.77 -3.68 21.53
CA LYS A 290 3.11 -4.98 22.07
C LYS A 290 1.96 -5.98 21.89
N GLY A 291 2.29 -7.18 21.38
CA GLY A 291 1.34 -8.27 21.13
C GLY A 291 0.42 -8.04 19.93
N CYS A 292 0.67 -7.03 19.08
CA CYS A 292 -0.06 -6.89 17.83
C CYS A 292 0.45 -7.87 16.76
N ASP A 293 -0.45 -8.30 15.87
CA ASP A 293 -0.12 -9.18 14.74
C ASP A 293 -0.38 -8.47 13.42
N PRO A 294 0.65 -8.18 12.59
CA PRO A 294 0.47 -7.58 11.26
C PRO A 294 -0.27 -8.49 10.28
N ASN A 295 -0.50 -9.74 10.64
CA ASN A 295 -1.20 -10.73 9.83
C ASN A 295 -2.51 -11.21 10.48
N TYR A 296 -3.10 -10.41 11.38
CA TYR A 296 -4.32 -10.77 12.09
C TYR A 296 -5.43 -11.21 11.12
N GLY A 297 -5.89 -12.47 11.26
CA GLY A 297 -6.92 -13.05 10.41
C GLY A 297 -6.46 -13.51 9.02
N ALA A 298 -5.16 -13.47 8.72
CA ALA A 298 -4.60 -14.15 7.55
C ALA A 298 -4.64 -15.68 7.74
N GLY A 299 -4.48 -16.42 6.64
CA GLY A 299 -4.32 -17.88 6.68
C GLY A 299 -3.11 -18.33 7.51
N PRO A 300 -3.01 -19.62 7.84
CA PRO A 300 -1.81 -20.17 8.46
C PRO A 300 -0.59 -20.00 7.57
N LYS A 301 0.62 -19.95 8.19
CA LYS A 301 1.90 -19.94 7.45
C LYS A 301 2.07 -21.21 6.66
#